data_4abebbcf8759a3c27198b06050dd8399
#
_entry.id   4abebbcf8759a3c27198b06050dd8399
#
_cell.length_a   1.000
_cell.length_b   1.000
_cell.length_c   1.000
_cell.angle_alpha   90.00
_cell.angle_beta   90.00
_cell.angle_gamma   90.00
#
_symmetry.space_group_name_H-M   'P 1'
#
loop_
_entity.id
_entity.type
_entity.pdbx_description
1 polymer ?
#
loop_
_entity_poly.entity_id
_entity_poly.type
_entity_poly.pdbx_seq_one_letter_code
_entity_poly.pdbx_strand_id
1 'polypeptide(L)'
;MEARGFILAAPVALELGAGFVPVRKPGKLPGQLYSEQFALEYGHETLTIKTDAILPGARVLVVDDVLATGGTVGATAALISRLGAELVHVTVLMELGFLPGREKLTEL
;
A
#
# COMPACT_ATOMS: atom_id res chain seq x y z
N MET A 1 0.44 -5.29 1.10
CA MET A 1 1.80 -4.72 1.10
C MET A 1 2.77 -5.72 1.74
N GLU A 2 4.01 -5.63 1.35
CA GLU A 2 5.06 -6.58 1.74
C GLU A 2 5.31 -6.58 3.27
N ALA A 3 5.50 -7.74 3.83
CA ALA A 3 5.28 -9.06 3.23
C ALA A 3 4.07 -9.75 3.86
N ARG A 4 3.79 -9.48 5.14
CA ARG A 4 2.70 -10.13 5.87
C ARG A 4 1.33 -9.78 5.31
N GLY A 5 1.19 -8.56 4.78
CA GLY A 5 -0.05 -8.13 4.14
C GLY A 5 -0.43 -9.00 2.94
N PHE A 6 0.53 -9.63 2.27
CA PHE A 6 0.24 -10.51 1.13
C PHE A 6 -0.58 -11.74 1.53
N ILE A 7 -0.38 -12.25 2.73
CA ILE A 7 -1.12 -13.40 3.25
C ILE A 7 -2.62 -13.07 3.38
N LEU A 8 -2.94 -11.81 3.67
CA LEU A 8 -4.32 -11.32 3.78
C LEU A 8 -4.86 -10.86 2.42
N ALA A 9 -4.04 -10.14 1.65
CA ALA A 9 -4.48 -9.51 0.41
C ALA A 9 -4.83 -10.53 -0.68
N ALA A 10 -4.08 -11.61 -0.81
CA ALA A 10 -4.33 -12.61 -1.84
C ALA A 10 -5.69 -13.31 -1.66
N PRO A 11 -6.06 -13.81 -0.46
CA PRO A 11 -7.40 -14.37 -0.25
C PRO A 11 -8.52 -13.35 -0.44
N VAL A 12 -8.33 -12.11 -0.02
CA VAL A 12 -9.32 -11.05 -0.19
C VAL A 12 -9.54 -10.76 -1.68
N ALA A 13 -8.46 -10.66 -2.46
CA ALA A 13 -8.55 -10.45 -3.90
C ALA A 13 -9.31 -11.61 -4.58
N LEU A 14 -9.00 -12.84 -4.20
CA LEU A 14 -9.67 -14.02 -4.74
C LEU A 14 -11.19 -13.99 -4.45
N GLU A 15 -11.56 -13.68 -3.21
CA GLU A 15 -12.96 -13.64 -2.80
C GLU A 15 -13.74 -12.53 -3.51
N LEU A 16 -13.11 -11.39 -3.75
CA LEU A 16 -13.73 -10.26 -4.43
C LEU A 16 -13.70 -10.38 -5.96
N GLY A 17 -13.01 -11.38 -6.51
CA GLY A 17 -12.80 -11.48 -7.95
C GLY A 17 -11.92 -10.35 -8.50
N ALA A 18 -11.03 -9.81 -7.68
CA ALA A 18 -10.16 -8.68 -8.02
C ALA A 18 -8.75 -9.17 -8.39
N GLY A 19 -7.99 -8.32 -9.06
CA GLY A 19 -6.56 -8.55 -9.27
C GLY A 19 -5.78 -8.33 -7.97
N PHE A 20 -4.58 -8.91 -7.93
CA PHE A 20 -3.64 -8.74 -6.82
C PHE A 20 -2.42 -7.97 -7.30
N VAL A 21 -2.06 -6.91 -6.59
CA VAL A 21 -0.91 -6.07 -6.93
C VAL A 21 0.04 -5.98 -5.74
N PRO A 22 1.28 -6.47 -5.88
CA PRO A 22 2.25 -6.35 -4.80
C PRO A 22 2.89 -4.98 -4.77
N VAL A 23 2.95 -4.38 -3.58
CA VAL A 23 3.77 -3.20 -3.28
C VAL A 23 4.92 -3.68 -2.43
N ARG A 24 6.15 -3.46 -2.88
CA ARG A 24 7.33 -4.09 -2.31
C ARG A 24 8.47 -3.10 -2.10
N LYS A 25 9.43 -3.49 -1.26
CA LYS A 25 10.67 -2.76 -1.07
C LYS A 25 11.53 -2.82 -2.34
N PRO A 26 12.47 -1.87 -2.52
CA PRO A 26 13.33 -1.82 -3.70
C PRO A 26 14.08 -3.14 -3.95
N GLY A 27 14.27 -3.45 -5.22
CA GLY A 27 15.03 -4.64 -5.65
C GLY A 27 14.24 -5.94 -5.71
N LYS A 28 12.94 -5.90 -5.41
CA LYS A 28 12.10 -7.13 -5.35
C LYS A 28 11.08 -7.25 -6.48
N LEU A 29 10.91 -6.20 -7.26
CA LEU A 29 10.01 -6.20 -8.41
C LEU A 29 10.81 -5.99 -9.69
N PRO A 30 10.50 -6.71 -10.78
CA PRO A 30 11.14 -6.51 -12.08
C PRO A 30 10.53 -5.34 -12.84
N GLY A 31 11.26 -4.84 -13.85
CA GLY A 31 10.75 -3.85 -14.78
C GLY A 31 10.83 -2.42 -14.27
N GLN A 32 10.06 -1.55 -14.88
CA GLN A 32 9.99 -0.13 -14.50
C GLN A 32 9.09 0.04 -13.29
N LEU A 33 9.55 0.86 -12.34
CA LEU A 33 8.90 1.05 -11.05
C LEU A 33 8.69 2.53 -10.76
N TYR A 34 7.59 2.84 -10.08
CA TYR A 34 7.48 4.07 -9.29
C TYR A 34 7.92 3.77 -7.87
N SER A 35 8.56 4.74 -7.24
CA SER A 35 9.05 4.62 -5.87
C SER A 35 8.50 5.76 -5.03
N GLU A 36 8.24 5.47 -3.76
CA GLU A 36 7.83 6.48 -2.78
C GLU A 36 8.57 6.22 -1.48
N GLN A 37 9.20 7.27 -0.96
CA GLN A 37 9.96 7.20 0.28
C GLN A 37 9.13 7.78 1.43
N PHE A 38 9.25 7.20 2.60
CA PHE A 38 8.62 7.74 3.80
C PHE A 38 9.56 7.64 5.00
N ALA A 39 9.39 8.57 5.94
CA ALA A 39 10.25 8.66 7.11
C ALA A 39 9.89 7.60 8.16
N LEU A 40 10.93 7.03 8.76
CA LEU A 40 10.85 6.21 9.96
C LEU A 40 11.36 7.02 11.15
N GLU A 41 11.26 6.47 12.36
CA GLU A 41 11.88 7.07 13.53
C GLU A 41 13.39 7.20 13.33
N TYR A 42 14.02 6.19 12.72
CA TYR A 42 15.45 6.18 12.39
C TYR A 42 15.60 5.87 10.90
N GLY A 43 15.77 6.92 10.08
CA GLY A 43 16.01 6.77 8.65
C GLY A 43 14.73 6.82 7.80
N HIS A 44 14.78 6.17 6.66
CA HIS A 44 13.71 6.16 5.67
C HIS A 44 13.48 4.77 5.14
N GLU A 45 12.26 4.52 4.70
CA GLU A 45 11.88 3.32 3.97
C GLU A 45 11.36 3.72 2.59
N THR A 46 11.51 2.85 1.61
CA THR A 46 11.02 3.09 0.25
C THR A 46 10.12 1.92 -0.17
N LEU A 47 9.00 2.25 -0.78
CA LEU A 47 8.13 1.26 -1.41
C LEU A 47 8.09 1.49 -2.91
N THR A 48 7.91 0.41 -3.65
CA THR A 48 7.86 0.42 -5.12
C THR A 48 6.61 -0.30 -5.62
N ILE A 49 6.15 0.11 -6.81
CA ILE A 49 5.07 -0.55 -7.53
C ILE A 49 5.43 -0.51 -9.03
N LYS A 50 5.05 -1.53 -9.76
CA LYS A 50 5.27 -1.54 -11.22
C LYS A 50 4.46 -0.44 -11.88
N THR A 51 5.06 0.26 -12.85
CA THR A 51 4.39 1.38 -13.54
C THR A 51 3.16 0.96 -14.32
N ASP A 52 3.03 -0.33 -14.66
CA ASP A 52 1.91 -0.91 -15.40
C ASP A 52 1.00 -1.80 -14.53
N ALA A 53 1.15 -1.73 -13.20
CA ALA A 53 0.45 -2.64 -12.30
C ALA A 53 -1.06 -2.40 -12.25
N ILE A 54 -1.49 -1.15 -12.42
CA ILE A 54 -2.89 -0.76 -12.26
C ILE A 54 -3.25 0.21 -13.39
N LEU A 55 -4.41 0.00 -14.00
CA LEU A 55 -4.90 0.89 -15.06
C LEU A 55 -5.42 2.20 -14.44
N PRO A 56 -5.25 3.34 -15.15
CA PRO A 56 -5.84 4.61 -14.70
C PRO A 56 -7.36 4.48 -14.49
N GLY A 57 -7.86 5.06 -13.41
CA GLY A 57 -9.27 5.00 -13.05
C GLY A 57 -9.69 3.74 -12.31
N ALA A 58 -8.81 2.75 -12.16
CA ALA A 58 -9.13 1.54 -11.40
C ALA A 58 -9.38 1.86 -9.92
N ARG A 59 -10.26 1.09 -9.31
CA ARG A 59 -10.58 1.20 -7.88
C ARG A 59 -9.72 0.22 -7.10
N VAL A 60 -9.02 0.74 -6.10
CA VAL A 60 -8.01 -0.02 -5.36
C VAL A 60 -8.36 -0.13 -3.88
N LEU A 61 -8.34 -1.35 -3.38
CA LEU A 61 -8.41 -1.66 -1.96
C LEU A 61 -6.98 -1.95 -1.47
N VAL A 62 -6.53 -1.22 -0.46
CA VAL A 62 -5.26 -1.48 0.20
C VAL A 62 -5.49 -2.41 1.38
N VAL A 63 -4.73 -3.49 1.44
CA VAL A 63 -4.80 -4.50 2.50
C VAL A 63 -3.44 -4.67 3.14
N ASP A 64 -3.38 -4.55 4.46
CA ASP A 64 -2.16 -4.78 5.22
C ASP A 64 -2.49 -5.46 6.56
N ASP A 65 -1.46 -5.87 7.27
CA ASP A 65 -1.64 -6.55 8.57
C ASP A 65 -1.81 -5.57 9.72
N VAL A 66 -1.01 -4.50 9.77
CA VAL A 66 -0.98 -3.56 10.89
C VAL A 66 -1.00 -2.11 10.41
N LEU A 67 -1.87 -1.31 11.02
CA LEU A 67 -1.83 0.13 10.92
C LEU A 67 -1.14 0.69 12.17
N ALA A 68 0.08 1.19 12.00
CA ALA A 68 0.86 1.80 13.07
C ALA A 68 0.97 3.31 12.86
N THR A 69 2.04 3.79 12.24
CA THR A 69 2.24 5.21 11.99
C THR A 69 1.52 5.74 10.76
N GLY A 70 1.11 4.84 9.86
CA GLY A 70 0.48 5.20 8.59
C GLY A 70 1.47 5.46 7.45
N GLY A 71 2.78 5.35 7.69
CA GLY A 71 3.81 5.62 6.68
C GLY A 71 3.71 4.70 5.46
N THR A 72 3.57 3.41 5.69
CA THR A 72 3.46 2.41 4.62
C THR A 72 2.20 2.64 3.77
N VAL A 73 1.06 2.85 4.43
CA VAL A 73 -0.21 3.12 3.72
C VAL A 73 -0.14 4.45 2.99
N GLY A 74 0.42 5.48 3.62
CA GLY A 74 0.59 6.79 2.98
C GLY A 74 1.45 6.73 1.72
N ALA A 75 2.57 6.02 1.77
CA ALA A 75 3.44 5.82 0.60
C ALA A 75 2.71 5.03 -0.49
N THR A 76 1.97 4.00 -0.11
CA THR A 76 1.17 3.20 -1.05
C THR A 76 0.09 4.06 -1.72
N ALA A 77 -0.60 4.90 -0.95
CA ALA A 77 -1.59 5.82 -1.50
C ALA A 77 -0.99 6.80 -2.52
N ALA A 78 0.22 7.30 -2.24
CA ALA A 78 0.94 8.17 -3.18
C ALA A 78 1.26 7.43 -4.50
N LEU A 79 1.69 6.17 -4.41
CA LEU A 79 1.95 5.34 -5.60
C LEU A 79 0.67 5.09 -6.40
N ILE A 80 -0.43 4.79 -5.76
CA ILE A 80 -1.73 4.60 -6.41
C ILE A 80 -2.16 5.86 -7.15
N SER A 81 -1.98 7.02 -6.52
CA SER A 81 -2.27 8.31 -7.13
C SER A 81 -1.41 8.57 -8.37
N ARG A 82 -0.13 8.21 -8.33
CA ARG A 82 0.77 8.36 -9.49
C ARG A 82 0.34 7.49 -10.67
N LEU A 83 -0.29 6.35 -10.41
CA LEU A 83 -0.84 5.49 -11.46
C LEU A 83 -2.18 5.98 -12.00
N GLY A 84 -2.74 7.04 -11.42
CA GLY A 84 -4.05 7.55 -11.82
C GLY A 84 -5.21 6.70 -11.35
N ALA A 85 -5.00 5.82 -10.38
CA ALA A 85 -6.04 4.97 -9.81
C ALA A 85 -6.66 5.60 -8.56
N GLU A 86 -7.79 5.07 -8.14
CA GLU A 86 -8.56 5.56 -6.99
C GLU A 86 -8.40 4.64 -5.79
N LEU A 87 -7.92 5.17 -4.67
CA LEU A 87 -7.90 4.46 -3.40
C LEU A 87 -9.30 4.54 -2.79
N VAL A 88 -10.00 3.40 -2.72
CA VAL A 88 -11.39 3.37 -2.24
C VAL A 88 -11.50 3.00 -0.77
N HIS A 89 -10.57 2.21 -0.25
CA HIS A 89 -10.60 1.78 1.14
C HIS A 89 -9.27 1.20 1.59
N VAL A 90 -9.00 1.25 2.88
CA VAL A 90 -7.85 0.62 3.53
C VAL A 90 -8.37 -0.35 4.59
N THR A 91 -7.94 -1.60 4.51
CA THR A 91 -8.30 -2.64 5.48
C THR A 91 -7.04 -3.19 6.13
N VAL A 92 -7.05 -3.27 7.46
CA VAL A 92 -5.96 -3.85 8.24
C VAL A 92 -6.52 -4.85 9.25
N LEU A 93 -5.68 -5.80 9.64
CA LEU A 93 -6.05 -6.77 10.67
C LEU A 93 -6.01 -6.15 12.07
N MET A 94 -5.03 -5.29 12.33
CA MET A 94 -4.82 -4.68 13.64
C MET A 94 -4.42 -3.23 13.51
N GLU A 95 -4.99 -2.38 14.36
CA GLU A 95 -4.63 -0.98 14.47
C GLU A 95 -3.95 -0.72 15.83
N LEU A 96 -2.79 -0.03 15.80
CA LEU A 96 -2.13 0.40 17.03
C LEU A 96 -2.66 1.79 17.39
N GLY A 97 -3.66 1.84 18.26
CA GLY A 97 -4.43 3.05 18.56
C GLY A 97 -3.65 4.17 19.25
N PHE A 98 -2.47 3.85 19.82
CA PHE A 98 -1.59 4.84 20.44
C PHE A 98 -0.66 5.55 19.45
N LEU A 99 -0.70 5.18 18.18
CA LEU A 99 0.10 5.79 17.11
C LEU A 99 -0.80 6.57 16.15
N PRO A 100 -0.25 7.54 15.39
CA PRO A 100 -1.05 8.46 14.58
C PRO A 100 -1.51 7.90 13.22
N GLY A 101 -1.50 6.59 13.02
CA GLY A 101 -1.79 6.00 11.71
C GLY A 101 -3.16 6.37 11.15
N ARG A 102 -4.21 6.27 11.96
CA ARG A 102 -5.57 6.60 11.53
C ARG A 102 -5.72 8.07 11.16
N GLU A 103 -5.08 8.95 11.91
CA GLU A 103 -5.11 10.39 11.63
C GLU A 103 -4.46 10.71 10.29
N LYS A 104 -3.35 10.06 9.96
CA LYS A 104 -2.70 10.22 8.66
C LYS A 104 -3.59 9.74 7.52
N LEU A 105 -4.37 8.68 7.72
CA LEU A 105 -5.29 8.18 6.69
C LEU A 105 -6.41 9.17 6.38
N THR A 106 -6.85 9.96 7.34
CA THR A 106 -7.90 10.94 7.12
C THR A 106 -7.44 12.11 6.23
N GLU A 107 -6.13 12.27 6.05
CA GLU A 107 -5.55 13.29 5.18
C GLU A 107 -5.44 12.84 3.71
N LEU A 108 -5.73 11.57 3.43
CA LEU A 108 -5.62 11.01 2.08
C LEU A 108 -6.91 11.23 1.23
#